data_1018899c7e041daec1fee8e9ff2dfc46
#
_entry.id   1018899c7e041daec1fee8e9ff2dfc46
#
_cell.length_a   1.000
_cell.length_b   1.000
_cell.length_c   1.000
_cell.angle_alpha   90.00
_cell.angle_beta   90.00
_cell.angle_gamma   90.00
#
_symmetry.space_group_name_H-M   'P 1'
#
loop_
_entity.id
_entity.type
_entity.pdbx_description
1 polymer ?
#
loop_
_entity_poly.entity_id
_entity_poly.type
_entity_poly.pdbx_seq_one_letter_code
_entity_poly.pdbx_strand_id
1 'polypeptide(L)'
;MTHTKRTFALIGIAAAGALTLGLAGCSGNSDATGTDDAAGGDDLITVGYVAVGPEGGWRDAHEQAVKDAFTKDAGFDLKYAPAASPTDQKSQLDAFATFVNDEVDAILLTATEASGWDDSLKLAQEAEIPVILLDRGVDSSDDLYATRIAPDNVTVAKSVGEWALTSFPEGANYYVLEGVPGLSVVNERNEGFDDAISGAAGWNKVGAQTANWSADEGKSVTETVLKANNNDIQFIFAQNDEMGIGAAQAVKDAGLTPGTDVKIATIDGTEGALKALAAGELSFVAQYNPFFGDIAVDAVKKAIDGGSLEKVIIVDGETFDSAEAGQAALDAGKGF
;
A
#
# COMPACT_ATOMS: atom_id res chain seq x y z
N MET A 1 -39.71 13.92 3.69
CA MET A 1 -41.12 13.56 3.96
C MET A 1 -41.28 12.09 3.78
N THR A 2 -41.75 11.44 4.84
CA THR A 2 -42.26 10.07 4.98
C THR A 2 -41.31 8.89 4.80
N HIS A 3 -40.72 8.50 5.92
CA HIS A 3 -40.18 7.17 6.20
C HIS A 3 -41.27 6.11 6.17
N THR A 4 -41.10 5.04 5.42
CA THR A 4 -41.97 3.86 5.52
C THR A 4 -41.17 2.73 6.17
N LYS A 5 -41.40 2.53 7.45
CA LYS A 5 -40.94 1.36 8.22
C LYS A 5 -41.73 0.12 7.79
N ARG A 6 -41.07 -0.91 7.32
CA ARG A 6 -41.68 -2.23 7.10
C ARG A 6 -41.66 -3.01 8.40
N THR A 7 -42.85 -3.20 8.97
CA THR A 7 -43.12 -4.03 10.15
C THR A 7 -43.45 -5.44 9.68
N PHE A 8 -42.67 -6.45 10.05
CA PHE A 8 -43.01 -7.84 9.85
C PHE A 8 -43.94 -8.30 10.99
N ALA A 9 -45.14 -8.77 10.61
CA ALA A 9 -46.13 -9.34 11.51
C ALA A 9 -45.89 -10.84 11.68
N LEU A 10 -45.70 -11.26 12.93
CA LEU A 10 -45.74 -12.67 13.36
C LEU A 10 -47.17 -13.18 13.33
N ILE A 11 -47.41 -14.24 12.58
CA ILE A 11 -48.64 -15.03 12.67
C ILE A 11 -48.32 -16.33 13.39
N GLY A 12 -48.83 -16.45 14.62
CA GLY A 12 -48.82 -17.68 15.37
C GLY A 12 -50.01 -18.55 15.00
N ILE A 13 -49.80 -19.83 14.78
CA ILE A 13 -50.85 -20.83 14.73
C ILE A 13 -50.54 -21.90 15.78
N ALA A 14 -51.39 -21.98 16.79
CA ALA A 14 -51.45 -23.05 17.75
C ALA A 14 -52.43 -24.12 17.25
N ALA A 15 -52.05 -25.39 17.27
CA ALA A 15 -53.01 -26.51 17.23
C ALA A 15 -52.49 -27.65 18.11
N ALA A 16 -53.38 -28.03 19.04
CA ALA A 16 -53.19 -29.05 20.04
C ALA A 16 -53.68 -30.42 19.56
N GLY A 17 -53.12 -31.46 20.18
CA GLY A 17 -53.84 -32.75 20.33
C GLY A 17 -53.19 -33.95 19.67
N ALA A 18 -52.71 -34.93 20.31
CA ALA A 18 -53.31 -35.99 21.07
C ALA A 18 -52.27 -37.09 21.36
N LEU A 19 -52.31 -37.61 22.56
CA LEU A 19 -51.52 -38.77 23.03
C LEU A 19 -52.00 -40.06 22.34
N THR A 20 -51.04 -40.96 22.04
CA THR A 20 -51.29 -42.43 22.11
C THR A 20 -49.98 -43.10 22.62
N LEU A 21 -50.12 -43.81 23.71
CA LEU A 21 -49.17 -44.77 24.28
C LEU A 21 -49.13 -46.05 23.43
N GLY A 22 -47.96 -46.58 23.18
CA GLY A 22 -47.75 -47.93 22.67
C GLY A 22 -46.43 -48.50 23.17
N LEU A 23 -46.50 -49.58 23.98
CA LEU A 23 -45.37 -50.23 24.65
C LEU A 23 -44.60 -51.23 23.74
N ALA A 24 -43.31 -51.28 24.02
CA ALA A 24 -42.40 -52.44 24.08
C ALA A 24 -41.97 -53.16 22.79
N GLY A 25 -40.65 -53.26 22.68
CA GLY A 25 -39.94 -54.22 21.85
C GLY A 25 -38.43 -54.01 21.89
N CYS A 26 -37.73 -54.79 22.71
CA CYS A 26 -36.25 -54.82 22.84
C CYS A 26 -35.57 -55.42 21.60
N SER A 27 -34.35 -54.99 21.42
CA SER A 27 -33.18 -55.73 20.91
C SER A 27 -32.57 -55.20 19.62
N GLY A 28 -31.25 -54.92 19.68
CA GLY A 28 -30.38 -54.75 18.54
C GLY A 28 -29.41 -53.60 18.65
N ASN A 29 -28.26 -53.89 19.22
CA ASN A 29 -27.05 -53.08 19.28
C ASN A 29 -26.60 -52.68 17.87
N SER A 30 -26.37 -51.41 17.62
CA SER A 30 -25.39 -50.91 16.66
C SER A 30 -25.13 -49.41 16.96
N ASP A 31 -23.92 -49.15 17.40
CA ASP A 31 -23.36 -47.84 17.54
C ASP A 31 -23.43 -47.06 16.24
N ALA A 32 -24.12 -45.94 16.27
CA ALA A 32 -23.92 -44.84 15.33
C ALA A 32 -24.04 -43.56 16.15
N THR A 33 -22.93 -43.12 16.68
CA THR A 33 -22.74 -41.74 17.12
C THR A 33 -22.81 -40.84 15.89
N GLY A 34 -24.00 -40.45 15.55
CA GLY A 34 -24.20 -39.28 14.68
C GLY A 34 -24.00 -38.07 15.56
N THR A 35 -22.77 -37.55 15.58
CA THR A 35 -22.53 -36.14 15.90
C THR A 35 -23.07 -35.37 14.73
N ASP A 36 -24.30 -34.80 14.89
CA ASP A 36 -24.68 -33.64 14.12
C ASP A 36 -23.66 -32.51 14.51
N ASP A 37 -22.54 -32.49 13.86
CA ASP A 37 -21.78 -31.29 13.67
C ASP A 37 -22.64 -30.39 12.76
N ALA A 38 -23.54 -29.66 13.39
CA ALA A 38 -23.94 -28.38 12.85
C ALA A 38 -22.68 -27.49 12.91
N ALA A 39 -21.80 -27.66 11.95
CA ALA A 39 -20.85 -26.63 11.59
C ALA A 39 -21.72 -25.44 11.19
N GLY A 40 -21.91 -24.50 12.13
CA GLY A 40 -22.20 -23.12 11.79
C GLY A 40 -21.08 -22.72 10.86
N GLY A 41 -21.36 -22.60 9.58
CA GLY A 41 -20.47 -21.91 8.68
C GLY A 41 -20.39 -20.49 9.22
N ASP A 42 -19.27 -20.11 9.82
CA ASP A 42 -19.00 -18.71 10.05
C ASP A 42 -19.10 -18.07 8.66
N ASP A 43 -20.09 -17.18 8.48
CA ASP A 43 -20.23 -16.41 7.25
C ASP A 43 -18.96 -15.54 7.13
N LEU A 44 -18.05 -15.94 6.22
CA LEU A 44 -16.80 -15.21 6.00
C LEU A 44 -17.12 -13.84 5.41
N ILE A 45 -16.44 -12.82 5.90
CA ILE A 45 -16.48 -11.49 5.28
C ILE A 45 -15.78 -11.57 3.92
N THR A 46 -16.51 -11.32 2.84
CA THR A 46 -15.98 -11.32 1.48
C THR A 46 -15.38 -9.97 1.14
N VAL A 47 -14.08 -9.93 0.85
CA VAL A 47 -13.35 -8.70 0.53
C VAL A 47 -12.78 -8.78 -0.88
N GLY A 48 -13.16 -7.83 -1.74
CA GLY A 48 -12.55 -7.65 -3.04
C GLY A 48 -11.27 -6.81 -2.91
N TYR A 49 -10.12 -7.30 -3.39
CA TYR A 49 -8.88 -6.52 -3.45
C TYR A 49 -8.50 -6.23 -4.89
N VAL A 50 -8.74 -4.99 -5.33
CA VAL A 50 -8.28 -4.44 -6.62
C VAL A 50 -6.86 -3.94 -6.42
N ALA A 51 -5.89 -4.71 -6.89
CA ALA A 51 -4.46 -4.51 -6.65
C ALA A 51 -3.72 -4.04 -7.90
N VAL A 52 -2.50 -3.50 -7.73
CA VAL A 52 -1.63 -3.08 -8.84
C VAL A 52 -0.95 -4.28 -9.49
N GLY A 53 -0.62 -5.32 -8.71
CA GLY A 53 0.21 -6.43 -9.17
C GLY A 53 1.71 -6.10 -9.15
N PRO A 54 2.55 -6.86 -9.88
CA PRO A 54 4.02 -6.76 -9.78
C PRO A 54 4.54 -5.36 -10.14
N GLU A 55 5.18 -4.67 -9.19
CA GLU A 55 5.72 -3.32 -9.37
C GLU A 55 7.03 -3.09 -8.57
N GLY A 56 7.68 -4.15 -8.11
CA GLY A 56 8.91 -4.09 -7.32
C GLY A 56 8.75 -4.61 -5.90
N GLY A 57 9.86 -4.63 -5.14
CA GLY A 57 9.93 -5.30 -3.84
C GLY A 57 8.97 -4.75 -2.80
N TRP A 58 8.79 -3.42 -2.77
CA TRP A 58 7.83 -2.81 -1.85
C TRP A 58 6.39 -3.29 -2.12
N ARG A 59 5.98 -3.29 -3.39
CA ARG A 59 4.63 -3.72 -3.79
C ARG A 59 4.38 -5.19 -3.47
N ASP A 60 5.37 -6.05 -3.72
CA ASP A 60 5.27 -7.47 -3.42
C ASP A 60 5.09 -7.70 -1.90
N ALA A 61 5.84 -7.01 -1.06
CA ALA A 61 5.72 -7.07 0.39
C ALA A 61 4.36 -6.57 0.89
N HIS A 62 3.89 -5.43 0.33
CA HIS A 62 2.59 -4.85 0.68
C HIS A 62 1.42 -5.78 0.33
N GLU A 63 1.36 -6.26 -0.91
CA GLU A 63 0.26 -7.14 -1.34
C GLU A 63 0.30 -8.50 -0.62
N GLN A 64 1.49 -8.99 -0.28
CA GLN A 64 1.63 -10.21 0.52
C GLN A 64 1.11 -9.98 1.95
N ALA A 65 1.45 -8.86 2.58
CA ALA A 65 0.97 -8.52 3.93
C ALA A 65 -0.58 -8.42 3.98
N VAL A 66 -1.20 -7.87 2.94
CA VAL A 66 -2.67 -7.87 2.83
C VAL A 66 -3.22 -9.28 2.70
N LYS A 67 -2.65 -10.13 1.83
CA LYS A 67 -3.10 -11.52 1.66
C LYS A 67 -2.95 -12.35 2.94
N ASP A 68 -1.87 -12.13 3.69
CA ASP A 68 -1.60 -12.84 4.94
C ASP A 68 -2.57 -12.44 6.06
N ALA A 69 -3.07 -11.20 6.05
CA ALA A 69 -4.03 -10.71 7.03
C ALA A 69 -5.49 -11.13 6.73
N PHE A 70 -5.87 -11.16 5.45
CA PHE A 70 -7.24 -11.48 5.02
C PHE A 70 -7.42 -12.97 4.69
N THR A 71 -7.19 -13.84 5.68
CA THR A 71 -7.29 -15.29 5.51
C THR A 71 -8.65 -15.84 6.00
N LYS A 72 -8.99 -17.06 5.58
CA LYS A 72 -10.19 -17.74 6.07
C LYS A 72 -10.15 -17.99 7.58
N ASP A 73 -8.97 -18.27 8.13
CA ASP A 73 -8.79 -18.47 9.57
C ASP A 73 -9.00 -17.15 10.35
N ALA A 74 -8.78 -15.99 9.70
CA ALA A 74 -9.09 -14.67 10.25
C ALA A 74 -10.55 -14.22 10.01
N GLY A 75 -11.37 -15.06 9.36
CA GLY A 75 -12.79 -14.80 9.07
C GLY A 75 -13.05 -14.12 7.73
N PHE A 76 -12.13 -14.18 6.77
CA PHE A 76 -12.26 -13.50 5.48
C PHE A 76 -12.21 -14.46 4.28
N ASP A 77 -12.92 -14.10 3.21
CA ASP A 77 -12.79 -14.66 1.87
C ASP A 77 -12.26 -13.58 0.92
N LEU A 78 -10.93 -13.48 0.79
CA LEU A 78 -10.27 -12.48 -0.05
C LEU A 78 -10.35 -12.85 -1.53
N LYS A 79 -10.95 -11.97 -2.34
CA LYS A 79 -10.98 -12.02 -3.80
C LYS A 79 -9.90 -11.09 -4.36
N TYR A 80 -8.72 -11.62 -4.63
CA TYR A 80 -7.58 -10.84 -5.10
C TYR A 80 -7.60 -10.71 -6.63
N ALA A 81 -7.60 -9.47 -7.13
CA ALA A 81 -7.60 -9.11 -8.55
C ALA A 81 -6.49 -8.10 -8.86
N PRO A 82 -5.28 -8.56 -9.18
CA PRO A 82 -4.20 -7.67 -9.61
C PRO A 82 -4.46 -7.16 -11.03
N ALA A 83 -4.02 -5.93 -11.31
CA ALA A 83 -3.99 -5.42 -12.67
C ALA A 83 -3.08 -6.30 -13.57
N ALA A 84 -3.36 -6.36 -14.85
CA ALA A 84 -2.57 -7.12 -15.80
C ALA A 84 -1.15 -6.52 -16.01
N SER A 85 -1.01 -5.22 -15.75
CA SER A 85 0.26 -4.50 -15.63
C SER A 85 0.09 -3.28 -14.72
N PRO A 86 1.18 -2.68 -14.22
CA PRO A 86 1.11 -1.51 -13.33
C PRO A 86 0.45 -0.25 -13.94
N THR A 87 0.16 -0.27 -15.23
CA THR A 87 -0.52 0.82 -15.97
C THR A 87 -1.88 0.41 -16.53
N ASP A 88 -2.38 -0.80 -16.22
CA ASP A 88 -3.66 -1.29 -16.74
C ASP A 88 -4.82 -0.96 -15.80
N GLN A 89 -5.19 0.33 -15.75
CA GLN A 89 -6.37 0.77 -14.99
C GLN A 89 -7.66 0.09 -15.47
N LYS A 90 -7.76 -0.22 -16.77
CA LYS A 90 -8.99 -0.83 -17.29
C LYS A 90 -9.30 -2.15 -16.60
N SER A 91 -8.32 -3.02 -16.41
CA SER A 91 -8.53 -4.28 -15.69
C SER A 91 -8.94 -4.08 -14.24
N GLN A 92 -8.44 -3.02 -13.59
CA GLN A 92 -8.86 -2.65 -12.24
C GLN A 92 -10.32 -2.18 -12.18
N LEU A 93 -10.74 -1.34 -13.12
CA LEU A 93 -12.14 -0.89 -13.22
C LEU A 93 -13.09 -2.07 -13.48
N ASP A 94 -12.71 -3.00 -14.34
CA ASP A 94 -13.50 -4.21 -14.64
C ASP A 94 -13.60 -5.12 -13.39
N ALA A 95 -12.50 -5.30 -12.63
CA ALA A 95 -12.48 -6.06 -11.38
C ALA A 95 -13.34 -5.38 -10.29
N PHE A 96 -13.22 -4.07 -10.15
CA PHE A 96 -14.01 -3.29 -9.21
C PHE A 96 -15.52 -3.43 -9.48
N ALA A 97 -15.94 -3.27 -10.74
CA ALA A 97 -17.33 -3.47 -11.13
C ALA A 97 -17.82 -4.91 -10.88
N THR A 98 -16.95 -5.90 -11.06
CA THR A 98 -17.27 -7.29 -10.73
C THR A 98 -17.52 -7.46 -9.24
N PHE A 99 -16.66 -6.91 -8.38
CA PHE A 99 -16.83 -7.00 -6.93
C PHE A 99 -18.11 -6.30 -6.45
N VAL A 100 -18.48 -5.16 -7.04
CA VAL A 100 -19.77 -4.51 -6.72
C VAL A 100 -20.96 -5.39 -7.15
N ASN A 101 -20.90 -5.99 -8.35
CA ASN A 101 -21.96 -6.88 -8.84
C ASN A 101 -22.06 -8.19 -8.03
N ASP A 102 -20.95 -8.67 -7.47
CA ASP A 102 -20.89 -9.86 -6.62
C ASP A 102 -21.28 -9.55 -5.16
N GLU A 103 -21.64 -8.28 -4.86
CA GLU A 103 -22.09 -7.82 -3.55
C GLU A 103 -21.10 -8.18 -2.43
N VAL A 104 -19.76 -7.96 -2.67
CA VAL A 104 -18.75 -8.17 -1.63
C VAL A 104 -18.99 -7.23 -0.44
N ASP A 105 -18.58 -7.63 0.78
CA ASP A 105 -18.80 -6.84 2.00
C ASP A 105 -17.94 -5.57 2.07
N ALA A 106 -16.76 -5.58 1.42
CA ALA A 106 -15.86 -4.41 1.30
C ALA A 106 -14.93 -4.52 0.09
N ILE A 107 -14.42 -3.39 -0.38
CA ILE A 107 -13.40 -3.33 -1.43
C ILE A 107 -12.14 -2.64 -0.90
N LEU A 108 -10.98 -3.30 -1.06
CA LEU A 108 -9.67 -2.71 -0.95
C LEU A 108 -9.22 -2.26 -2.34
N LEU A 109 -8.70 -1.05 -2.46
CA LEU A 109 -8.26 -0.49 -3.74
C LEU A 109 -6.85 0.10 -3.63
N THR A 110 -5.90 -0.43 -4.40
CA THR A 110 -4.64 0.22 -4.72
C THR A 110 -4.67 0.64 -6.18
N ALA A 111 -4.86 1.93 -6.45
CA ALA A 111 -5.10 2.43 -7.80
C ALA A 111 -3.82 2.47 -8.65
N THR A 112 -3.89 2.06 -9.92
CA THR A 112 -2.80 2.22 -10.89
C THR A 112 -2.67 3.67 -11.36
N GLU A 113 -3.78 4.42 -11.38
CA GLU A 113 -3.83 5.85 -11.70
C GLU A 113 -4.72 6.58 -10.70
N ALA A 114 -4.44 7.86 -10.43
CA ALA A 114 -5.22 8.64 -9.48
C ALA A 114 -6.61 9.03 -10.01
N SER A 115 -6.73 9.26 -11.32
CA SER A 115 -7.96 9.72 -11.96
C SER A 115 -8.86 8.58 -12.46
N GLY A 116 -10.14 8.91 -12.75
CA GLY A 116 -11.07 7.98 -13.42
C GLY A 116 -11.85 7.03 -12.51
N TRP A 117 -11.83 7.23 -11.17
CA TRP A 117 -12.48 6.36 -10.19
C TRP A 117 -13.89 6.81 -9.78
N ASP A 118 -14.31 8.04 -10.11
CA ASP A 118 -15.56 8.64 -9.64
C ASP A 118 -16.78 7.74 -9.83
N ASP A 119 -16.97 7.20 -11.04
CA ASP A 119 -18.13 6.39 -11.36
C ASP A 119 -18.11 5.05 -10.62
N SER A 120 -16.93 4.42 -10.51
CA SER A 120 -16.77 3.17 -9.76
C SER A 120 -17.02 3.34 -8.27
N LEU A 121 -16.48 4.41 -7.67
CA LEU A 121 -16.68 4.71 -6.25
C LEU A 121 -18.14 5.06 -5.94
N LYS A 122 -18.82 5.82 -6.80
CA LYS A 122 -20.26 6.08 -6.68
C LYS A 122 -21.08 4.80 -6.77
N LEU A 123 -20.70 3.89 -7.67
CA LEU A 123 -21.37 2.60 -7.79
C LEU A 123 -21.25 1.78 -6.50
N ALA A 124 -20.08 1.73 -5.88
CA ALA A 124 -19.88 1.07 -4.58
C ALA A 124 -20.68 1.76 -3.46
N GLN A 125 -20.71 3.10 -3.45
CA GLN A 125 -21.49 3.87 -2.48
C GLN A 125 -23.02 3.62 -2.62
N GLU A 126 -23.52 3.53 -3.86
CA GLU A 126 -24.93 3.19 -4.13
C GLU A 126 -25.28 1.76 -3.70
N ALA A 127 -24.30 0.85 -3.74
CA ALA A 127 -24.43 -0.53 -3.26
C ALA A 127 -24.18 -0.67 -1.74
N GLU A 128 -23.86 0.43 -1.04
CA GLU A 128 -23.50 0.46 0.38
C GLU A 128 -22.24 -0.39 0.72
N ILE A 129 -21.32 -0.57 -0.27
CA ILE A 129 -20.06 -1.29 -0.11
C ILE A 129 -18.94 -0.30 0.25
N PRO A 130 -18.34 -0.39 1.46
CA PRO A 130 -17.25 0.48 1.84
C PRO A 130 -15.99 0.20 1.01
N VAL A 131 -15.33 1.27 0.55
CA VAL A 131 -14.06 1.21 -0.16
C VAL A 131 -12.96 1.76 0.73
N ILE A 132 -11.88 0.99 0.91
CA ILE A 132 -10.67 1.39 1.62
C ILE A 132 -9.53 1.52 0.60
N LEU A 133 -8.96 2.72 0.48
CA LEU A 133 -7.79 2.95 -0.34
C LEU A 133 -6.54 2.48 0.40
N LEU A 134 -5.67 1.75 -0.29
CA LEU A 134 -4.38 1.34 0.23
C LEU A 134 -3.27 2.05 -0.57
N ASP A 135 -2.30 2.64 0.14
CA ASP A 135 -1.15 3.34 -0.42
C ASP A 135 -1.56 4.58 -1.24
N ARG A 136 -2.00 4.41 -2.48
CA ARG A 136 -2.27 5.49 -3.43
C ARG A 136 -3.60 6.18 -3.19
N GLY A 137 -3.59 7.51 -3.25
CA GLY A 137 -4.81 8.31 -3.29
C GLY A 137 -5.40 8.35 -4.69
N VAL A 138 -6.66 8.79 -4.77
CA VAL A 138 -7.39 9.04 -6.02
C VAL A 138 -7.85 10.49 -6.07
N ASP A 139 -8.11 11.02 -7.28
CA ASP A 139 -8.56 12.40 -7.50
C ASP A 139 -10.06 12.60 -7.19
N SER A 140 -10.75 11.51 -6.81
CA SER A 140 -12.16 11.53 -6.47
C SER A 140 -12.39 12.19 -5.10
N SER A 141 -13.64 12.69 -4.90
CA SER A 141 -14.05 13.26 -3.61
C SER A 141 -13.91 12.25 -2.48
N ASP A 142 -13.38 12.68 -1.34
CA ASP A 142 -13.08 11.83 -0.19
C ASP A 142 -14.33 11.31 0.55
N ASP A 143 -15.53 11.81 0.23
CA ASP A 143 -16.79 11.25 0.70
C ASP A 143 -17.22 9.96 -0.04
N LEU A 144 -16.54 9.60 -1.14
CA LEU A 144 -16.81 8.40 -1.92
C LEU A 144 -16.10 7.14 -1.41
N TYR A 145 -15.18 7.26 -0.46
CA TYR A 145 -14.49 6.12 0.16
C TYR A 145 -14.41 6.28 1.68
N ALA A 146 -14.22 5.17 2.38
CA ALA A 146 -14.22 5.15 3.84
C ALA A 146 -12.96 5.78 4.44
N THR A 147 -11.79 5.35 3.97
CA THR A 147 -10.47 5.80 4.44
C THR A 147 -9.39 5.50 3.41
N ARG A 148 -8.24 6.18 3.52
CA ARG A 148 -6.96 5.80 2.90
C ARG A 148 -5.99 5.36 3.99
N ILE A 149 -5.35 4.21 3.81
CA ILE A 149 -4.27 3.70 4.69
C ILE A 149 -2.96 3.84 3.93
N ALA A 150 -2.04 4.66 4.43
CA ALA A 150 -0.75 4.90 3.80
C ALA A 150 0.23 5.53 4.79
N PRO A 151 1.55 5.39 4.61
CA PRO A 151 2.48 6.32 5.23
C PRO A 151 2.27 7.74 4.69
N ASP A 152 2.64 8.74 5.47
CA ASP A 152 2.60 10.14 5.04
C ASP A 152 3.78 10.45 4.11
N ASN A 153 3.55 10.40 2.81
CA ASN A 153 4.57 10.64 1.79
C ASN A 153 5.22 12.02 1.90
N VAL A 154 4.46 13.04 2.29
CA VAL A 154 4.99 14.40 2.49
C VAL A 154 6.00 14.39 3.65
N THR A 155 5.63 13.82 4.80
CA THR A 155 6.51 13.70 5.96
C THR A 155 7.72 12.81 5.67
N VAL A 156 7.53 11.67 5.00
CA VAL A 156 8.62 10.76 4.62
C VAL A 156 9.63 11.47 3.71
N ALA A 157 9.18 12.14 2.65
CA ALA A 157 10.07 12.85 1.74
C ALA A 157 10.69 14.12 2.37
N LYS A 158 9.97 14.78 3.28
CA LYS A 158 10.52 15.86 4.08
C LYS A 158 11.72 15.42 4.92
N SER A 159 11.68 14.21 5.49
CA SER A 159 12.83 13.67 6.23
C SER A 159 14.07 13.50 5.35
N VAL A 160 13.90 13.15 4.07
CA VAL A 160 14.99 13.13 3.07
C VAL A 160 15.59 14.51 2.89
N GLY A 161 14.76 15.54 2.71
CA GLY A 161 15.20 16.93 2.55
C GLY A 161 15.91 17.46 3.80
N GLU A 162 15.40 17.21 5.00
CA GLU A 162 16.00 17.60 6.27
C GLU A 162 17.38 16.93 6.48
N TRP A 163 17.50 15.64 6.15
CA TRP A 163 18.78 14.95 6.16
C TRP A 163 19.74 15.55 5.11
N ALA A 164 19.24 15.86 3.91
CA ALA A 164 20.06 16.45 2.85
C ALA A 164 20.60 17.83 3.25
N LEU A 165 19.80 18.69 3.87
CA LEU A 165 20.25 19.98 4.42
C LEU A 165 21.39 19.82 5.43
N THR A 166 21.30 18.81 6.29
CA THR A 166 22.36 18.50 7.27
C THR A 166 23.62 17.98 6.59
N SER A 167 23.47 17.18 5.54
CA SER A 167 24.55 16.55 4.80
C SER A 167 25.29 17.52 3.86
N PHE A 168 24.61 18.59 3.42
CA PHE A 168 25.12 19.60 2.50
C PHE A 168 24.82 21.02 3.01
N PRO A 169 25.50 21.48 4.08
CA PRO A 169 25.20 22.78 4.71
C PRO A 169 25.47 23.98 3.79
N GLU A 170 26.31 23.82 2.76
CA GLU A 170 26.60 24.85 1.75
C GLU A 170 25.71 24.72 0.49
N GLY A 171 24.80 23.73 0.47
CA GLY A 171 23.99 23.39 -0.69
C GLY A 171 24.64 22.36 -1.62
N ALA A 172 23.92 21.95 -2.65
CA ALA A 172 24.34 20.95 -3.64
C ALA A 172 23.65 21.15 -5.00
N ASN A 173 24.32 20.73 -6.07
CA ASN A 173 23.62 20.40 -7.31
C ASN A 173 22.93 19.05 -7.11
N TYR A 174 21.63 19.00 -7.30
CA TYR A 174 20.86 17.76 -7.08
C TYR A 174 19.93 17.42 -8.23
N TYR A 175 19.60 16.14 -8.31
CA TYR A 175 18.69 15.59 -9.29
C TYR A 175 17.64 14.72 -8.60
N VAL A 176 16.41 14.70 -9.13
CA VAL A 176 15.32 13.85 -8.61
C VAL A 176 14.99 12.75 -9.62
N LEU A 177 15.06 11.50 -9.18
CA LEU A 177 14.50 10.35 -9.89
C LEU A 177 13.08 10.13 -9.41
N GLU A 178 12.13 10.42 -10.28
CA GLU A 178 10.70 10.35 -9.96
C GLU A 178 10.10 8.99 -10.32
N GLY A 179 9.06 8.60 -9.59
CA GLY A 179 8.25 7.43 -9.92
C GLY A 179 7.38 7.61 -11.15
N VAL A 180 6.33 6.79 -11.26
CA VAL A 180 5.38 6.84 -12.37
C VAL A 180 4.60 8.16 -12.35
N PRO A 181 4.58 8.93 -13.44
CA PRO A 181 3.91 10.22 -13.49
C PRO A 181 2.40 10.10 -13.24
N GLY A 182 1.83 11.12 -12.57
CA GLY A 182 0.39 11.20 -12.31
C GLY A 182 -0.07 10.50 -11.03
N LEU A 183 0.82 9.80 -10.34
CA LEU A 183 0.50 9.20 -9.03
C LEU A 183 0.56 10.23 -7.91
N SER A 184 -0.37 10.14 -6.95
CA SER A 184 -0.39 11.00 -5.76
C SER A 184 0.92 10.90 -4.98
N VAL A 185 1.47 9.69 -4.81
CA VAL A 185 2.72 9.44 -4.09
C VAL A 185 3.92 10.20 -4.68
N VAL A 186 3.99 10.38 -6.00
CA VAL A 186 5.06 11.15 -6.67
C VAL A 186 4.94 12.62 -6.33
N ASN A 187 3.71 13.17 -6.39
CA ASN A 187 3.45 14.58 -6.08
C ASN A 187 3.70 14.87 -4.59
N GLU A 188 3.21 14.03 -3.70
CA GLU A 188 3.38 14.13 -2.24
C GLU A 188 4.87 14.06 -1.86
N ARG A 189 5.67 13.17 -2.50
CA ARG A 189 7.11 13.07 -2.27
C ARG A 189 7.87 14.27 -2.81
N ASN A 190 7.48 14.83 -3.95
CA ASN A 190 8.05 16.09 -4.45
C ASN A 190 7.73 17.24 -3.50
N GLU A 191 6.47 17.39 -3.05
CA GLU A 191 6.04 18.42 -2.12
C GLU A 191 6.87 18.39 -0.82
N GLY A 192 6.97 17.24 -0.17
CA GLY A 192 7.67 17.10 1.09
C GLY A 192 9.16 17.43 0.99
N PHE A 193 9.82 16.95 -0.08
CA PHE A 193 11.23 17.24 -0.31
C PHE A 193 11.47 18.72 -0.65
N ASP A 194 10.70 19.26 -1.60
CA ASP A 194 10.84 20.66 -2.04
C ASP A 194 10.53 21.63 -0.88
N ASP A 195 9.53 21.34 -0.04
CA ASP A 195 9.23 22.11 1.18
C ASP A 195 10.41 22.13 2.16
N ALA A 196 11.04 20.97 2.40
CA ALA A 196 12.15 20.89 3.33
C ALA A 196 13.33 21.75 2.92
N ILE A 197 13.70 21.76 1.63
CA ILE A 197 14.85 22.51 1.12
C ILE A 197 14.50 23.95 0.69
N SER A 198 13.23 24.34 0.77
CA SER A 198 12.75 25.65 0.34
C SER A 198 13.48 26.78 1.04
N GLY A 199 14.04 27.73 0.25
CA GLY A 199 14.78 28.87 0.76
C GLY A 199 16.20 28.57 1.28
N ALA A 200 16.66 27.32 1.22
CA ALA A 200 18.03 26.97 1.57
C ALA A 200 19.03 27.48 0.52
N ALA A 201 20.07 28.16 0.97
CA ALA A 201 21.09 28.72 0.06
C ALA A 201 21.95 27.62 -0.58
N GLY A 202 22.38 27.85 -1.81
CA GLY A 202 23.31 26.94 -2.50
C GLY A 202 22.70 25.70 -3.12
N TRP A 203 21.40 25.46 -2.94
CA TRP A 203 20.69 24.33 -3.54
C TRP A 203 20.29 24.64 -4.98
N ASN A 204 20.70 23.78 -5.91
CA ASN A 204 20.44 23.93 -7.34
C ASN A 204 19.85 22.64 -7.92
N LYS A 205 18.53 22.66 -8.22
CA LYS A 205 17.86 21.54 -8.91
C LYS A 205 18.33 21.49 -10.37
N VAL A 206 19.18 20.54 -10.70
CA VAL A 206 19.66 20.30 -12.07
C VAL A 206 18.53 19.78 -12.95
N GLY A 207 17.61 19.00 -12.38
CA GLY A 207 16.42 18.51 -13.05
C GLY A 207 15.71 17.40 -12.28
N ALA A 208 14.66 16.91 -12.88
CA ALA A 208 13.93 15.73 -12.43
C ALA A 208 13.46 14.92 -13.65
N GLN A 209 13.41 13.61 -13.54
CA GLN A 209 12.89 12.74 -14.59
C GLN A 209 12.32 11.47 -13.97
N THR A 210 11.23 10.99 -14.56
CA THR A 210 10.68 9.68 -14.19
C THR A 210 11.69 8.56 -14.55
N ALA A 211 11.79 7.59 -13.65
CA ALA A 211 12.45 6.30 -13.86
C ALA A 211 11.51 5.14 -13.44
N ASN A 212 10.21 5.41 -13.36
CA ASN A 212 9.09 4.43 -13.31
C ASN A 212 9.27 3.34 -12.23
N TRP A 213 9.83 3.66 -11.07
CA TRP A 213 10.16 2.76 -9.97
C TRP A 213 11.20 1.68 -10.33
N SER A 214 11.87 1.78 -11.49
CA SER A 214 12.73 0.77 -12.08
C SER A 214 14.22 1.04 -11.79
N ALA A 215 14.96 0.02 -11.35
CA ALA A 215 16.42 0.10 -11.17
C ALA A 215 17.14 0.35 -12.50
N ASP A 216 16.73 -0.30 -13.58
CA ASP A 216 17.34 -0.15 -14.90
C ASP A 216 17.12 1.27 -15.45
N GLU A 217 15.93 1.84 -15.27
CA GLU A 217 15.65 3.21 -15.69
C GLU A 217 16.34 4.22 -14.78
N GLY A 218 16.36 4.00 -13.46
CA GLY A 218 17.13 4.80 -12.52
C GLY A 218 18.60 4.88 -12.89
N LYS A 219 19.20 3.75 -13.25
CA LYS A 219 20.56 3.68 -13.78
C LYS A 219 20.73 4.49 -15.07
N SER A 220 19.89 4.23 -16.08
CA SER A 220 19.98 4.86 -17.40
C SER A 220 19.82 6.39 -17.34
N VAL A 221 18.85 6.87 -16.54
CA VAL A 221 18.64 8.31 -16.32
C VAL A 221 19.85 8.92 -15.63
N THR A 222 20.38 8.28 -14.57
CA THR A 222 21.53 8.78 -13.83
C THR A 222 22.78 8.84 -14.69
N GLU A 223 23.08 7.82 -15.52
CA GLU A 223 24.19 7.85 -16.48
C GLU A 223 24.11 9.06 -17.42
N THR A 224 22.89 9.32 -17.94
CA THR A 224 22.62 10.44 -18.85
C THR A 224 22.85 11.78 -18.15
N VAL A 225 22.32 11.92 -16.94
CA VAL A 225 22.39 13.16 -16.16
C VAL A 225 23.82 13.46 -15.71
N LEU A 226 24.55 12.47 -15.20
CA LEU A 226 25.97 12.65 -14.82
C LEU A 226 26.81 13.12 -16.02
N LYS A 227 26.64 12.44 -17.17
CA LYS A 227 27.36 12.82 -18.39
C LYS A 227 27.00 14.23 -18.88
N ALA A 228 25.71 14.59 -18.86
CA ALA A 228 25.26 15.91 -19.33
C ALA A 228 25.78 17.06 -18.46
N ASN A 229 26.03 16.79 -17.18
CA ASN A 229 26.49 17.78 -16.20
C ASN A 229 28.00 17.64 -15.84
N ASN A 230 28.78 16.93 -16.65
CA ASN A 230 30.21 16.71 -16.40
C ASN A 230 30.50 16.13 -14.99
N ASN A 231 29.60 15.26 -14.49
CA ASN A 231 29.63 14.69 -13.15
C ASN A 231 29.50 15.70 -11.99
N ASP A 232 29.02 16.91 -12.26
CA ASP A 232 28.79 17.94 -11.23
C ASP A 232 27.40 17.84 -10.60
N ILE A 233 27.13 16.69 -9.99
CA ILE A 233 25.92 16.39 -9.20
C ILE A 233 26.38 15.75 -7.89
N GLN A 234 26.08 16.39 -6.77
CA GLN A 234 26.51 15.93 -5.45
C GLN A 234 25.43 15.10 -4.76
N PHE A 235 24.16 15.28 -5.17
CA PHE A 235 23.05 14.60 -4.49
C PHE A 235 21.99 14.11 -5.49
N ILE A 236 21.52 12.89 -5.29
CA ILE A 236 20.37 12.30 -5.99
C ILE A 236 19.31 11.92 -4.96
N PHE A 237 18.13 12.48 -5.11
CA PHE A 237 16.93 11.98 -4.45
C PHE A 237 16.22 11.00 -5.39
N ALA A 238 16.22 9.73 -5.05
CA ALA A 238 15.44 8.71 -5.72
C ALA A 238 14.17 8.44 -4.92
N GLN A 239 13.01 8.58 -5.54
CA GLN A 239 11.73 8.43 -4.85
C GLN A 239 11.41 6.99 -4.43
N ASN A 240 12.20 5.99 -4.87
CA ASN A 240 12.18 4.64 -4.33
C ASN A 240 13.56 3.99 -4.31
N ASP A 241 13.66 2.86 -3.65
CA ASP A 241 14.91 2.14 -3.43
C ASP A 241 15.51 1.57 -4.71
N GLU A 242 14.69 0.96 -5.57
CA GLU A 242 15.17 0.35 -6.82
C GLU A 242 15.86 1.41 -7.70
N MET A 243 15.23 2.57 -7.89
CA MET A 243 15.84 3.67 -8.66
C MET A 243 17.14 4.16 -8.01
N GLY A 244 17.21 4.24 -6.68
CA GLY A 244 18.39 4.62 -5.94
C GLY A 244 19.54 3.62 -6.07
N ILE A 245 19.25 2.32 -6.03
CA ILE A 245 20.23 1.24 -6.27
C ILE A 245 20.74 1.33 -7.73
N GLY A 246 19.85 1.57 -8.68
CA GLY A 246 20.22 1.81 -10.07
C GLY A 246 21.13 3.02 -10.23
N ALA A 247 20.81 4.13 -9.55
CA ALA A 247 21.62 5.34 -9.54
C ALA A 247 23.03 5.08 -8.94
N ALA A 248 23.12 4.33 -7.85
CA ALA A 248 24.42 3.96 -7.26
C ALA A 248 25.29 3.16 -8.24
N GLN A 249 24.69 2.27 -9.03
CA GLN A 249 25.42 1.55 -10.08
C GLN A 249 25.90 2.49 -11.18
N ALA A 250 25.08 3.45 -11.62
CA ALA A 250 25.46 4.44 -12.61
C ALA A 250 26.63 5.34 -12.14
N VAL A 251 26.61 5.73 -10.86
CA VAL A 251 27.71 6.48 -10.24
C VAL A 251 29.02 5.69 -10.29
N LYS A 252 29.00 4.39 -9.96
CA LYS A 252 30.17 3.49 -10.07
C LYS A 252 30.67 3.39 -11.53
N ASP A 253 29.75 3.21 -12.48
CA ASP A 253 30.09 3.06 -13.90
C ASP A 253 30.69 4.36 -14.48
N ALA A 254 30.35 5.52 -13.90
CA ALA A 254 30.99 6.82 -14.21
C ALA A 254 32.38 6.99 -13.58
N GLY A 255 32.86 6.02 -12.81
CA GLY A 255 34.15 6.08 -12.12
C GLY A 255 34.11 6.91 -10.83
N LEU A 256 32.94 7.20 -10.31
CA LEU A 256 32.69 7.90 -9.06
C LEU A 256 32.37 6.92 -7.92
N THR A 257 32.44 7.40 -6.69
CA THR A 257 32.14 6.61 -5.49
C THR A 257 30.77 7.03 -4.93
N PRO A 258 29.73 6.18 -5.04
CA PRO A 258 28.45 6.46 -4.41
C PRO A 258 28.61 6.60 -2.88
N GLY A 259 27.80 7.46 -2.28
CA GLY A 259 27.92 7.81 -0.86
C GLY A 259 29.03 8.81 -0.53
N THR A 260 30.03 9.00 -1.42
CA THR A 260 31.16 9.92 -1.24
C THR A 260 31.12 11.05 -2.27
N ASP A 261 31.27 10.74 -3.56
CA ASP A 261 31.25 11.74 -4.63
C ASP A 261 29.82 12.18 -4.95
N VAL A 262 28.87 11.22 -4.91
CA VAL A 262 27.44 11.44 -5.07
C VAL A 262 26.70 10.74 -3.94
N LYS A 263 26.07 11.49 -3.05
CA LYS A 263 25.17 10.92 -2.04
C LYS A 263 23.81 10.63 -2.66
N ILE A 264 23.22 9.51 -2.25
CA ILE A 264 21.94 9.04 -2.77
C ILE A 264 21.01 8.76 -1.59
N ALA A 265 19.84 9.40 -1.58
CA ALA A 265 18.78 9.14 -0.61
C ALA A 265 17.59 8.49 -1.30
N THR A 266 16.96 7.54 -0.61
CA THR A 266 15.84 6.76 -1.14
C THR A 266 14.67 6.68 -0.16
N ILE A 267 13.54 6.20 -0.66
CA ILE A 267 12.35 5.87 0.11
C ILE A 267 12.02 4.41 -0.18
N ASP A 268 11.61 3.65 0.80
CA ASP A 268 10.90 2.39 0.96
C ASP A 268 11.46 1.58 2.14
N GLY A 269 12.75 1.28 2.21
CA GLY A 269 13.37 0.47 3.27
C GLY A 269 13.43 -1.01 2.94
N THR A 270 13.56 -1.36 1.66
CA THR A 270 13.77 -2.74 1.20
C THR A 270 15.06 -3.34 1.74
N GLU A 271 15.13 -4.66 1.84
CA GLU A 271 16.36 -5.36 2.24
C GLU A 271 17.54 -4.99 1.31
N GLY A 272 17.26 -4.79 0.00
CA GLY A 272 18.23 -4.36 -0.99
C GLY A 272 18.83 -2.99 -0.68
N ALA A 273 17.98 -2.02 -0.34
CA ALA A 273 18.42 -0.67 0.01
C ALA A 273 19.18 -0.63 1.34
N LEU A 274 18.73 -1.38 2.35
CA LEU A 274 19.44 -1.46 3.62
C LEU A 274 20.84 -2.10 3.44
N LYS A 275 20.98 -3.10 2.57
CA LYS A 275 22.30 -3.66 2.18
C LYS A 275 23.17 -2.63 1.47
N ALA A 276 22.60 -1.86 0.54
CA ALA A 276 23.33 -0.80 -0.16
C ALA A 276 23.73 0.34 0.79
N LEU A 277 22.87 0.68 1.76
CA LEU A 277 23.19 1.65 2.81
C LEU A 277 24.33 1.14 3.71
N ALA A 278 24.26 -0.11 4.18
CA ALA A 278 25.31 -0.74 4.99
C ALA A 278 26.65 -0.82 4.24
N ALA A 279 26.62 -0.97 2.92
CA ALA A 279 27.79 -0.92 2.06
C ALA A 279 28.31 0.50 1.77
N GLY A 280 27.59 1.56 2.21
CA GLY A 280 27.92 2.96 1.94
C GLY A 280 27.61 3.39 0.51
N GLU A 281 26.81 2.63 -0.24
CA GLU A 281 26.40 2.95 -1.62
C GLU A 281 25.18 3.87 -1.68
N LEU A 282 24.28 3.72 -0.71
CA LEU A 282 23.25 4.72 -0.38
C LEU A 282 23.70 5.52 0.86
N SER A 283 23.10 6.66 1.09
CA SER A 283 23.47 7.58 2.16
C SER A 283 22.34 7.82 3.16
N PHE A 284 21.08 7.58 2.73
CA PHE A 284 19.87 7.70 3.54
C PHE A 284 18.77 6.85 2.95
N VAL A 285 18.02 6.19 3.82
CA VAL A 285 16.81 5.44 3.46
C VAL A 285 15.69 5.85 4.42
N ALA A 286 14.59 6.38 3.88
CA ALA A 286 13.38 6.62 4.64
C ALA A 286 12.42 5.45 4.42
N GLN A 287 12.04 4.76 5.50
CA GLN A 287 11.13 3.63 5.38
C GLN A 287 9.72 4.11 5.02
N TYR A 288 9.17 3.52 3.97
CA TYR A 288 7.76 3.56 3.60
C TYR A 288 7.18 2.19 3.93
N ASN A 289 6.63 2.04 5.14
CA ASN A 289 6.25 0.75 5.71
C ASN A 289 5.15 0.06 4.88
N PRO A 290 5.34 -1.16 4.31
CA PRO A 290 4.36 -1.85 3.48
C PRO A 290 3.32 -2.66 4.26
N PHE A 291 3.48 -2.82 5.59
CA PHE A 291 2.70 -3.76 6.39
C PHE A 291 1.37 -3.14 6.86
N PHE A 292 0.40 -3.04 5.94
CA PHE A 292 -0.93 -2.48 6.21
C PHE A 292 -1.98 -3.54 6.58
N GLY A 293 -1.68 -4.83 6.46
CA GLY A 293 -2.65 -5.91 6.53
C GLY A 293 -3.58 -5.84 7.75
N ASP A 294 -3.02 -5.82 8.96
CA ASP A 294 -3.80 -5.78 10.20
C ASP A 294 -4.63 -4.48 10.32
N ILE A 295 -4.03 -3.35 9.91
CA ILE A 295 -4.72 -2.05 9.92
C ILE A 295 -5.91 -2.08 8.94
N ALA A 296 -5.73 -2.69 7.77
CA ALA A 296 -6.79 -2.84 6.79
C ALA A 296 -7.91 -3.77 7.28
N VAL A 297 -7.57 -4.85 8.00
CA VAL A 297 -8.55 -5.73 8.65
C VAL A 297 -9.43 -4.96 9.63
N ASP A 298 -8.82 -4.16 10.51
CA ASP A 298 -9.54 -3.35 11.48
C ASP A 298 -10.42 -2.29 10.80
N ALA A 299 -9.89 -1.66 9.74
CA ALA A 299 -10.63 -0.66 8.96
C ALA A 299 -11.84 -1.30 8.24
N VAL A 300 -11.69 -2.47 7.62
CA VAL A 300 -12.78 -3.21 6.97
C VAL A 300 -13.86 -3.56 7.97
N LYS A 301 -13.52 -4.20 9.09
CA LYS A 301 -14.49 -4.56 10.14
C LYS A 301 -15.27 -3.33 10.63
N LYS A 302 -14.54 -2.25 10.93
CA LYS A 302 -15.15 -1.01 11.42
C LYS A 302 -16.06 -0.34 10.38
N ALA A 303 -15.67 -0.37 9.11
CA ALA A 303 -16.48 0.20 8.02
C ALA A 303 -17.79 -0.59 7.80
N ILE A 304 -17.72 -1.92 7.80
CA ILE A 304 -18.92 -2.80 7.66
C ILE A 304 -19.88 -2.59 8.82
N ASP A 305 -19.37 -2.40 10.04
CA ASP A 305 -20.18 -2.13 11.24
C ASP A 305 -20.76 -0.70 11.26
N GLY A 306 -20.51 0.11 10.23
CA GLY A 306 -20.94 1.51 10.13
C GLY A 306 -20.19 2.46 11.07
N GLY A 307 -19.01 2.06 11.54
CA GLY A 307 -18.14 2.87 12.39
C GLY A 307 -17.44 3.97 11.60
N SER A 308 -17.19 5.13 12.24
CA SER A 308 -16.46 6.24 11.64
C SER A 308 -14.96 5.96 11.62
N LEU A 309 -14.32 6.13 10.46
CA LEU A 309 -12.87 6.08 10.27
C LEU A 309 -12.29 7.48 10.08
N GLU A 310 -11.04 7.69 10.48
CA GLU A 310 -10.26 8.84 10.03
C GLU A 310 -10.11 8.78 8.51
N LYS A 311 -10.12 9.93 7.82
CA LYS A 311 -9.99 9.95 6.35
C LYS A 311 -8.67 9.41 5.85
N VAL A 312 -7.61 9.58 6.61
CA VAL A 312 -6.31 8.96 6.37
C VAL A 312 -5.83 8.30 7.66
N ILE A 313 -5.49 7.02 7.57
CA ILE A 313 -4.83 6.27 8.65
C ILE A 313 -3.36 6.18 8.29
N ILE A 314 -2.52 6.85 9.08
CA ILE A 314 -1.09 6.92 8.83
C ILE A 314 -0.41 5.65 9.34
N VAL A 315 0.47 5.10 8.51
CA VAL A 315 1.36 3.98 8.85
C VAL A 315 2.76 4.53 9.08
N ASP A 316 3.27 4.39 10.31
CA ASP A 316 4.58 4.92 10.67
C ASP A 316 5.72 4.12 10.02
N GLY A 317 6.82 4.83 9.71
CA GLY A 317 8.08 4.29 9.23
C GLY A 317 9.27 4.86 9.99
N GLU A 318 10.46 4.32 9.75
CA GLU A 318 11.72 4.74 10.36
C GLU A 318 12.65 5.38 9.31
N THR A 319 13.74 6.00 9.75
CA THR A 319 14.79 6.51 8.87
C THR A 319 16.13 5.89 9.22
N PHE A 320 16.96 5.64 8.22
CA PHE A 320 18.29 5.05 8.35
C PHE A 320 19.29 5.97 7.64
N ASP A 321 20.21 6.59 8.37
CA ASP A 321 21.06 7.70 7.93
C ASP A 321 22.56 7.39 7.87
N SER A 322 22.93 6.13 8.08
CA SER A 322 24.33 5.69 8.09
C SER A 322 24.47 4.20 7.76
N ALA A 323 25.68 3.79 7.39
CA ALA A 323 26.00 2.38 7.16
C ALA A 323 25.75 1.51 8.40
N GLU A 324 26.03 2.03 9.58
CA GLU A 324 25.78 1.37 10.85
C GLU A 324 24.28 1.19 11.12
N ALA A 325 23.47 2.22 10.80
CA ALA A 325 22.01 2.15 10.93
C ALA A 325 21.43 1.13 9.93
N GLY A 326 21.94 1.09 8.70
CA GLY A 326 21.55 0.08 7.70
C GLY A 326 21.86 -1.34 8.16
N GLN A 327 23.06 -1.59 8.67
CA GLN A 327 23.43 -2.91 9.20
C GLN A 327 22.57 -3.31 10.42
N ALA A 328 22.35 -2.38 11.34
CA ALA A 328 21.51 -2.64 12.52
C ALA A 328 20.06 -2.95 12.14
N ALA A 329 19.53 -2.28 11.10
CA ALA A 329 18.20 -2.56 10.57
C ALA A 329 18.12 -3.97 9.96
N LEU A 330 19.13 -4.38 9.18
CA LEU A 330 19.23 -5.74 8.64
C LEU A 330 19.30 -6.80 9.74
N ASP A 331 20.13 -6.58 10.75
CA ASP A 331 20.29 -7.50 11.89
C ASP A 331 18.98 -7.63 12.69
N ALA A 332 18.16 -6.58 12.70
CA ALA A 332 16.83 -6.56 13.32
C ALA A 332 15.71 -7.09 12.40
N GLY A 333 16.01 -7.50 11.16
CA GLY A 333 15.03 -8.02 10.21
C GLY A 333 14.01 -6.96 9.74
N LYS A 334 14.41 -5.69 9.66
CA LYS A 334 13.52 -4.58 9.27
C LYS A 334 13.36 -4.41 7.76
N GLY A 335 14.24 -4.99 6.94
CA GLY A 335 14.11 -5.02 5.49
C GLY A 335 13.06 -6.03 5.01
N PHE A 336 12.43 -5.77 3.89
CA PHE A 336 11.41 -6.63 3.26
C PHE A 336 11.73 -6.89 1.79
#